data_f9315eb57c09be7a0f7fb65642a35df9
#
_entry.id   f9315eb57c09be7a0f7fb65642a35df9
#
_cell.length_a   1.000
_cell.length_b   1.000
_cell.length_c   1.000
_cell.angle_alpha   90.00
_cell.angle_beta   90.00
_cell.angle_gamma   90.00
#
_symmetry.space_group_name_H-M   'P 1'
#
loop_
_entity.id
_entity.type
_entity.pdbx_description
1 polymer ?
#
loop_
_entity_poly.entity_id
_entity_poly.type
_entity_poly.pdbx_seq_one_letter_code
_entity_poly.pdbx_strand_id
1 'polypeptide(L)'
;MGLSLAHGGHLTHGHQTETKKISSSSLYFESKPYFVNEQTGLIDYDELEKSALEFKPKIIIVGASGYPADFDYKRSREICDKVGAYLMADIAHISGLVACKLMKDPFEYCDVVTSTTHKSLRGPRSGIIISKQEYAEAINFAVFPMLQGGPHNVSIAALAVQLKEVMTLEFK
;
A
#
# COMPACT_ATOMS: atom_id res chain seq x y z
N MET A 1 6.81 -8.73 -0.34
CA MET A 1 5.65 -9.57 -0.79
C MET A 1 4.45 -8.68 -1.02
N GLY A 2 3.54 -9.02 -1.95
CA GLY A 2 2.31 -8.27 -2.24
C GLY A 2 1.21 -9.21 -2.72
N LEU A 3 -0.05 -8.77 -2.68
CA LEU A 3 -1.17 -9.57 -3.18
C LEU A 3 -1.01 -9.81 -4.68
N SER A 4 -1.25 -11.04 -5.12
CA SER A 4 -1.19 -11.42 -6.53
C SER A 4 -2.09 -10.54 -7.39
N LEU A 5 -1.61 -10.13 -8.56
CA LEU A 5 -2.40 -9.34 -9.52
C LEU A 5 -3.69 -10.07 -9.89
N ALA A 6 -3.63 -11.39 -10.11
CA ALA A 6 -4.80 -12.20 -10.45
C ALA A 6 -5.86 -12.23 -9.33
N HIS A 7 -5.47 -11.93 -8.10
CA HIS A 7 -6.34 -11.91 -6.91
C HIS A 7 -6.67 -10.47 -6.46
N GLY A 8 -6.50 -9.49 -7.34
CA GLY A 8 -6.85 -8.10 -7.12
C GLY A 8 -5.71 -7.20 -6.66
N GLY A 9 -4.48 -7.68 -6.58
CA GLY A 9 -3.30 -6.88 -6.25
C GLY A 9 -2.99 -5.82 -7.31
N HIS A 10 -1.94 -5.03 -7.08
CA HIS A 10 -1.50 -4.01 -8.02
C HIS A 10 -0.17 -4.40 -8.68
N LEU A 11 0.04 -3.98 -9.94
CA LEU A 11 1.27 -4.24 -10.70
C LEU A 11 2.54 -3.84 -9.92
N THR A 12 2.53 -2.67 -9.28
CA THR A 12 3.69 -2.13 -8.58
C THR A 12 4.08 -2.89 -7.30
N HIS A 13 3.25 -3.83 -6.86
CA HIS A 13 3.55 -4.68 -5.71
C HIS A 13 4.44 -5.89 -6.04
N GLY A 14 5.19 -5.81 -7.15
CA GLY A 14 6.16 -6.82 -7.53
C GLY A 14 5.66 -7.83 -8.56
N HIS A 15 4.64 -7.47 -9.35
CA HIS A 15 4.10 -8.39 -10.36
C HIS A 15 5.16 -8.81 -11.39
N GLN A 16 5.24 -10.11 -11.59
CA GLN A 16 6.06 -10.76 -12.60
C GLN A 16 5.39 -12.05 -13.07
N THR A 17 5.75 -12.49 -14.26
CA THR A 17 5.40 -13.81 -14.78
C THR A 17 6.62 -14.74 -14.72
N GLU A 18 6.45 -16.01 -15.03
CA GLU A 18 7.57 -16.96 -15.10
C GLU A 18 8.65 -16.54 -16.09
N THR A 19 8.25 -15.86 -17.16
CA THR A 19 9.15 -15.51 -18.28
C THR A 19 9.55 -14.03 -18.28
N LYS A 20 8.85 -13.15 -17.52
CA LYS A 20 9.07 -11.71 -17.61
C LYS A 20 8.83 -10.99 -16.28
N LYS A 21 9.78 -10.17 -15.87
CA LYS A 21 9.61 -9.16 -14.84
C LYS A 21 8.88 -7.95 -15.41
N ILE A 22 7.73 -7.58 -14.85
CA ILE A 22 6.83 -6.55 -15.42
C ILE A 22 6.91 -5.26 -14.61
N SER A 23 6.84 -5.37 -13.29
CA SER A 23 6.94 -4.20 -12.41
C SER A 23 8.39 -3.81 -12.15
N SER A 24 8.66 -2.50 -12.05
CA SER A 24 9.99 -2.02 -11.63
C SER A 24 10.40 -2.60 -10.28
N SER A 25 9.47 -2.76 -9.36
CA SER A 25 9.73 -3.40 -8.07
C SER A 25 10.22 -4.85 -8.21
N SER A 26 9.75 -5.60 -9.21
CA SER A 26 10.25 -6.95 -9.49
C SER A 26 11.60 -6.96 -10.26
N LEU A 27 11.98 -5.83 -10.88
CA LEU A 27 13.30 -5.69 -11.52
C LEU A 27 14.41 -5.48 -10.48
N TYR A 28 14.15 -4.62 -9.51
CA TYR A 28 15.16 -4.22 -8.51
C TYR A 28 15.18 -5.13 -7.28
N PHE A 29 14.06 -5.78 -6.97
CA PHE A 29 13.90 -6.59 -5.76
C PHE A 29 13.37 -7.98 -6.10
N GLU A 30 13.68 -8.95 -5.27
CA GLU A 30 12.99 -10.23 -5.29
C GLU A 30 11.58 -10.05 -4.78
N SER A 31 10.61 -10.56 -5.55
CA SER A 31 9.19 -10.44 -5.22
C SER A 31 8.52 -11.81 -5.18
N LYS A 32 7.68 -12.01 -4.18
CA LYS A 32 6.84 -13.21 -4.03
C LYS A 32 5.40 -12.78 -3.76
N PRO A 33 4.43 -13.21 -4.57
CA PRO A 33 3.03 -12.91 -4.32
C PRO A 33 2.48 -13.73 -3.16
N TYR A 34 1.42 -13.21 -2.51
CA TYR A 34 0.51 -13.98 -1.68
C TYR A 34 -0.90 -13.96 -2.31
N PHE A 35 -1.79 -14.80 -1.82
CA PHE A 35 -3.02 -15.14 -2.51
C PHE A 35 -4.23 -15.03 -1.59
N VAL A 36 -5.43 -14.99 -2.18
CA VAL A 36 -6.68 -15.27 -1.47
C VAL A 36 -6.91 -16.78 -1.44
N ASN A 37 -7.62 -17.24 -0.44
CA ASN A 37 -8.15 -18.59 -0.39
C ASN A 37 -9.33 -18.67 -1.38
N GLU A 38 -9.26 -19.58 -2.32
CA GLU A 38 -10.25 -19.71 -3.42
C GLU A 38 -11.65 -20.07 -2.94
N GLN A 39 -11.78 -20.73 -1.78
CA GLN A 39 -13.07 -21.11 -1.22
C GLN A 39 -13.77 -19.95 -0.52
N THR A 40 -12.99 -19.09 0.13
CA THR A 40 -13.54 -17.96 0.91
C THR A 40 -13.51 -16.63 0.16
N GLY A 41 -12.63 -16.49 -0.85
CA GLY A 41 -12.35 -15.23 -1.52
C GLY A 41 -11.59 -14.23 -0.66
N LEU A 42 -11.15 -14.61 0.54
CA LEU A 42 -10.43 -13.76 1.46
C LEU A 42 -8.92 -14.07 1.45
N ILE A 43 -8.10 -13.07 1.78
CA ILE A 43 -6.65 -13.27 1.94
C ILE A 43 -6.40 -14.38 2.96
N ASP A 44 -5.56 -15.34 2.57
CA ASP A 44 -5.12 -16.43 3.42
C ASP A 44 -3.92 -15.97 4.26
N TYR A 45 -4.20 -15.44 5.44
CA TYR A 45 -3.15 -14.92 6.31
C TYR A 45 -2.27 -16.02 6.92
N ASP A 46 -2.74 -17.25 7.02
CA ASP A 46 -1.94 -18.36 7.56
C ASP A 46 -0.95 -18.85 6.49
N GLU A 47 -1.38 -18.93 5.24
CA GLU A 47 -0.46 -19.22 4.13
C GLU A 47 0.50 -18.05 3.86
N LEU A 48 0.04 -16.79 4.03
CA LEU A 48 0.91 -15.61 3.99
C LEU A 48 2.00 -15.72 5.06
N GLU A 49 1.67 -16.06 6.30
CA GLU A 49 2.64 -16.23 7.38
C GLU A 49 3.67 -17.30 7.05
N LYS A 50 3.23 -18.49 6.65
CA LYS A 50 4.10 -19.59 6.25
C LYS A 50 5.04 -19.17 5.12
N SER A 51 4.50 -18.56 4.09
CA SER A 51 5.28 -18.07 2.95
C SER A 51 6.28 -16.96 3.34
N ALA A 52 5.90 -16.09 4.29
CA ALA A 52 6.78 -15.04 4.80
C ALA A 52 7.94 -15.61 5.65
N LEU A 53 7.70 -16.64 6.46
CA LEU A 53 8.74 -17.34 7.23
C LEU A 53 9.80 -18.00 6.32
N GLU A 54 9.37 -18.54 5.19
CA GLU A 54 10.27 -19.15 4.21
C GLU A 54 11.03 -18.09 3.40
N PHE A 55 10.32 -17.10 2.86
CA PHE A 55 10.87 -16.10 1.94
C PHE A 55 11.64 -14.98 2.65
N LYS A 56 11.31 -14.70 3.91
CA LYS A 56 11.91 -13.64 4.75
C LYS A 56 11.90 -12.26 4.06
N PRO A 57 10.73 -11.75 3.68
CA PRO A 57 10.62 -10.47 3.00
C PRO A 57 11.13 -9.33 3.88
N LYS A 58 11.63 -8.26 3.25
CA LYS A 58 11.92 -6.99 3.93
C LYS A 58 10.69 -6.11 4.05
N ILE A 59 9.74 -6.26 3.11
CA ILE A 59 8.48 -5.50 3.09
C ILE A 59 7.34 -6.45 2.73
N ILE A 60 6.25 -6.36 3.49
CA ILE A 60 4.95 -6.93 3.12
C ILE A 60 4.02 -5.76 2.78
N ILE A 61 3.45 -5.79 1.57
CA ILE A 61 2.54 -4.76 1.08
C ILE A 61 1.11 -5.29 1.19
N VAL A 62 0.29 -4.57 1.93
CA VAL A 62 -1.15 -4.84 2.08
C VAL A 62 -1.91 -3.75 1.33
N GLY A 63 -2.57 -4.13 0.26
CA GLY A 63 -3.29 -3.22 -0.61
C GLY A 63 -3.68 -3.91 -1.91
N ALA A 64 -4.67 -3.39 -2.58
CA ALA A 64 -5.23 -3.98 -3.77
C ALA A 64 -5.93 -2.96 -4.66
N SER A 65 -6.09 -3.33 -5.93
CA SER A 65 -6.94 -2.60 -6.88
C SER A 65 -8.34 -3.18 -6.95
N GLY A 66 -8.48 -4.49 -6.76
CA GLY A 66 -9.73 -5.23 -6.97
C GLY A 66 -10.06 -6.25 -5.89
N TYR A 67 -9.58 -6.08 -4.67
CA TYR A 67 -9.94 -6.93 -3.54
C TYR A 67 -11.13 -6.32 -2.79
N PRO A 68 -12.29 -7.02 -2.70
CA PRO A 68 -13.54 -6.41 -2.24
C PRO A 68 -13.73 -6.42 -0.72
N ALA A 69 -12.90 -7.14 0.03
CA ALA A 69 -13.01 -7.22 1.48
C ALA A 69 -12.02 -6.27 2.16
N ASP A 70 -12.23 -6.07 3.46
CA ASP A 70 -11.34 -5.27 4.30
C ASP A 70 -10.05 -6.04 4.61
N PHE A 71 -8.97 -5.30 4.89
CA PHE A 71 -7.68 -5.89 5.24
C PHE A 71 -7.55 -6.09 6.74
N ASP A 72 -6.90 -7.17 7.16
CA ASP A 72 -6.51 -7.38 8.55
C ASP A 72 -5.08 -6.86 8.78
N TYR A 73 -4.97 -5.55 9.03
CA TYR A 73 -3.69 -4.89 9.29
C TYR A 73 -3.01 -5.41 10.56
N LYS A 74 -3.81 -5.76 11.59
CA LYS A 74 -3.28 -6.30 12.84
C LYS A 74 -2.61 -7.66 12.59
N ARG A 75 -3.30 -8.58 11.92
CA ARG A 75 -2.74 -9.89 11.58
C ARG A 75 -1.51 -9.76 10.69
N SER A 76 -1.55 -8.82 9.72
CA SER A 76 -0.40 -8.51 8.86
C SER A 76 0.80 -7.99 9.66
N ARG A 77 0.57 -7.14 10.69
CA ARG A 77 1.62 -6.66 11.59
C ARG A 77 2.26 -7.80 12.37
N GLU A 78 1.45 -8.69 12.93
CA GLU A 78 1.94 -9.87 13.66
C GLU A 78 2.85 -10.75 12.79
N ILE A 79 2.49 -10.92 11.51
CA ILE A 79 3.32 -11.66 10.54
C ILE A 79 4.64 -10.92 10.28
N CYS A 80 4.57 -9.61 10.02
CA CYS A 80 5.76 -8.80 9.80
C CYS A 80 6.73 -8.84 10.99
N ASP A 81 6.21 -8.78 12.22
CA ASP A 81 7.03 -8.83 13.44
C ASP A 81 7.79 -10.17 13.56
N LYS A 82 7.15 -11.28 13.19
CA LYS A 82 7.79 -12.61 13.21
C LYS A 82 8.98 -12.74 12.26
N VAL A 83 8.94 -12.02 11.13
CA VAL A 83 9.98 -12.12 10.09
C VAL A 83 10.91 -10.91 10.04
N GLY A 84 10.66 -9.88 10.85
CA GLY A 84 11.43 -8.64 10.86
C GLY A 84 11.21 -7.80 9.60
N ALA A 85 9.98 -7.79 9.06
CA ALA A 85 9.60 -7.05 7.87
C ALA A 85 8.89 -5.73 8.21
N TYR A 86 9.04 -4.74 7.33
CA TYR A 86 8.18 -3.56 7.33
C TYR A 86 6.80 -3.89 6.79
N LEU A 87 5.77 -3.30 7.39
CA LEU A 87 4.39 -3.37 6.91
C LEU A 87 4.04 -2.08 6.18
N MET A 88 3.75 -2.19 4.90
CA MET A 88 3.30 -1.07 4.06
C MET A 88 1.84 -1.29 3.64
N ALA A 89 0.98 -0.30 3.88
CA ALA A 89 -0.36 -0.30 3.32
C ALA A 89 -0.41 0.58 2.07
N ASP A 90 -0.91 0.05 0.96
CA ASP A 90 -1.28 0.83 -0.21
C ASP A 90 -2.80 0.97 -0.25
N ILE A 91 -3.30 2.14 0.16
CA ILE A 91 -4.72 2.44 0.25
C ILE A 91 -5.25 3.23 -0.95
N ALA A 92 -4.50 3.27 -2.05
CA ALA A 92 -4.82 4.12 -3.21
C ALA A 92 -6.26 3.98 -3.70
N HIS A 93 -6.81 2.77 -3.72
CA HIS A 93 -8.19 2.54 -4.17
C HIS A 93 -9.25 2.82 -3.10
N ILE A 94 -8.88 2.74 -1.83
CA ILE A 94 -9.81 2.82 -0.69
C ILE A 94 -9.59 4.06 0.18
N SER A 95 -8.70 4.98 -0.21
CA SER A 95 -8.30 6.12 0.62
C SER A 95 -9.48 7.00 1.07
N GLY A 96 -10.47 7.22 0.21
CA GLY A 96 -11.70 7.93 0.58
C GLY A 96 -12.53 7.18 1.62
N LEU A 97 -12.61 5.84 1.52
CA LEU A 97 -13.33 5.01 2.48
C LEU A 97 -12.63 4.97 3.85
N VAL A 98 -11.30 4.90 3.84
CA VAL A 98 -10.48 4.98 5.08
C VAL A 98 -10.66 6.36 5.72
N ALA A 99 -10.60 7.45 4.94
CA ALA A 99 -10.81 8.81 5.43
C ALA A 99 -12.21 9.00 6.05
N CYS A 100 -13.23 8.37 5.49
CA CYS A 100 -14.61 8.36 6.02
C CYS A 100 -14.82 7.37 7.19
N LYS A 101 -13.79 6.61 7.58
CA LYS A 101 -13.88 5.55 8.61
C LYS A 101 -14.88 4.45 8.26
N LEU A 102 -15.04 4.16 6.97
CA LEU A 102 -15.87 3.08 6.45
C LEU A 102 -15.08 1.79 6.22
N MET A 103 -13.74 1.86 6.27
CA MET A 103 -12.81 0.74 6.26
C MET A 103 -11.81 0.90 7.40
N LYS A 104 -11.13 -0.20 7.75
CA LYS A 104 -10.16 -0.27 8.85
C LYS A 104 -9.03 0.74 8.64
N ASP A 105 -8.55 1.29 9.75
CA ASP A 105 -7.46 2.24 9.78
C ASP A 105 -6.10 1.49 9.70
N PRO A 106 -5.26 1.77 8.69
CA PRO A 106 -3.93 1.18 8.58
C PRO A 106 -2.88 1.84 9.48
N PHE A 107 -3.11 3.09 9.92
CA PHE A 107 -2.08 3.92 10.55
C PHE A 107 -1.61 3.40 11.92
N GLU A 108 -2.45 2.64 12.61
CA GLU A 108 -2.08 2.02 13.89
C GLU A 108 -1.02 0.92 13.72
N TYR A 109 -1.08 0.18 12.61
CA TYR A 109 -0.29 -1.05 12.43
C TYR A 109 0.83 -0.93 11.43
N CYS A 110 0.70 -0.03 10.44
CA CYS A 110 1.63 0.06 9.32
C CYS A 110 2.79 1.01 9.59
N ASP A 111 3.96 0.67 9.07
CA ASP A 111 5.15 1.53 9.12
C ASP A 111 5.05 2.64 8.08
N VAL A 112 4.49 2.31 6.92
CA VAL A 112 4.30 3.22 5.79
C VAL A 112 2.91 3.02 5.20
N VAL A 113 2.24 4.10 4.85
CA VAL A 113 0.96 4.11 4.13
C VAL A 113 1.12 4.94 2.87
N THR A 114 0.80 4.36 1.73
CA THR A 114 0.84 5.04 0.44
C THR A 114 -0.54 5.20 -0.15
N SER A 115 -0.75 6.24 -0.90
CA SER A 115 -1.98 6.46 -1.65
C SER A 115 -1.75 7.30 -2.89
N THR A 116 -2.56 7.08 -3.91
CA THR A 116 -2.85 8.11 -4.91
C THR A 116 -3.88 9.08 -4.36
N THR A 117 -3.86 10.31 -4.86
CA THR A 117 -4.76 11.37 -4.39
C THR A 117 -6.00 11.54 -5.29
N HIS A 118 -6.01 10.90 -6.47
CA HIS A 118 -6.98 11.14 -7.55
C HIS A 118 -8.03 10.03 -7.76
N LYS A 119 -8.07 9.01 -6.86
CA LYS A 119 -9.07 7.95 -6.90
C LYS A 119 -10.24 8.27 -5.95
N SER A 120 -10.57 7.39 -5.01
CA SER A 120 -11.67 7.61 -4.07
C SER A 120 -11.51 8.85 -3.19
N LEU A 121 -10.29 9.36 -2.99
CA LEU A 121 -10.04 10.63 -2.32
C LEU A 121 -10.47 11.87 -3.14
N ARG A 122 -10.71 11.72 -4.45
CA ARG A 122 -11.21 12.76 -5.39
C ARG A 122 -10.32 13.99 -5.54
N GLY A 123 -9.03 13.88 -5.27
CA GLY A 123 -8.06 14.98 -5.39
C GLY A 123 -7.37 15.08 -6.76
N PRO A 124 -6.37 15.96 -6.89
CA PRO A 124 -5.56 16.07 -8.11
C PRO A 124 -4.70 14.82 -8.32
N ARG A 125 -4.20 14.64 -9.55
CA ARG A 125 -3.27 13.54 -9.86
C ARG A 125 -1.95 13.73 -9.14
N SER A 126 -1.73 12.92 -8.11
CA SER A 126 -0.49 12.87 -7.33
C SER A 126 -0.45 11.57 -6.49
N GLY A 127 0.62 11.39 -5.76
CA GLY A 127 0.79 10.36 -4.74
C GLY A 127 1.25 10.97 -3.42
N ILE A 128 0.91 10.31 -2.33
CA ILE A 128 1.37 10.66 -0.99
C ILE A 128 1.97 9.43 -0.31
N ILE A 129 2.98 9.67 0.50
CA ILE A 129 3.59 8.69 1.40
C ILE A 129 3.46 9.25 2.82
N ILE A 130 2.86 8.48 3.70
CA ILE A 130 2.74 8.79 5.12
C ILE A 130 3.51 7.70 5.86
N SER A 131 4.39 8.07 6.77
CA SER A 131 5.23 7.11 7.48
C SER A 131 5.40 7.50 8.94
N LYS A 132 5.86 6.55 9.75
CA LYS A 132 6.40 6.87 11.07
C LYS A 132 7.58 7.83 10.93
N GLN A 133 7.77 8.71 11.92
CA GLN A 133 8.78 9.76 11.88
C GLN A 133 10.21 9.22 11.70
N GLU A 134 10.50 8.07 12.23
CA GLU A 134 11.80 7.40 12.13
C GLU A 134 12.22 7.05 10.69
N TYR A 135 11.26 6.93 9.76
CA TYR A 135 11.54 6.63 8.34
C TYR A 135 11.51 7.87 7.45
N ALA A 136 11.11 9.02 7.98
CA ALA A 136 10.84 10.22 7.18
C ALA A 136 12.07 10.71 6.41
N GLU A 137 13.25 10.73 7.03
CA GLU A 137 14.48 11.18 6.38
C GLU A 137 14.87 10.30 5.20
N ALA A 138 14.86 8.98 5.38
CA ALA A 138 15.19 8.02 4.34
C ALA A 138 14.20 8.08 3.18
N ILE A 139 12.90 8.19 3.47
CA ILE A 139 11.85 8.30 2.45
C ILE A 139 11.98 9.62 1.69
N ASN A 140 12.16 10.75 2.38
CA ASN A 140 12.32 12.04 1.74
C ASN A 140 13.53 12.06 0.80
N PHE A 141 14.68 11.50 1.23
CA PHE A 141 15.86 11.39 0.41
C PHE A 141 15.65 10.49 -0.81
N ALA A 142 14.93 9.37 -0.65
CA ALA A 142 14.60 8.47 -1.74
C ALA A 142 13.67 9.14 -2.77
N VAL A 143 12.71 9.96 -2.31
CA VAL A 143 11.85 10.72 -3.21
C VAL A 143 12.65 11.81 -3.92
N PHE A 144 13.36 12.64 -3.17
CA PHE A 144 14.19 13.72 -3.72
C PHE A 144 15.51 13.80 -2.92
N PRO A 145 16.67 13.82 -3.57
CA PRO A 145 16.88 13.91 -5.03
C PRO A 145 16.99 12.57 -5.76
N MET A 146 16.81 11.43 -5.08
CA MET A 146 17.17 10.14 -5.66
C MET A 146 16.31 9.74 -6.87
N LEU A 147 14.98 9.84 -6.78
CA LEU A 147 14.05 9.33 -7.80
C LEU A 147 13.28 10.41 -8.55
N GLN A 148 13.03 11.57 -7.93
CA GLN A 148 12.22 12.64 -8.48
C GLN A 148 12.96 13.99 -8.43
N GLY A 149 12.39 15.00 -9.13
CA GLY A 149 12.80 16.38 -9.07
C GLY A 149 11.90 17.23 -8.16
N GLY A 150 11.84 18.53 -8.43
CA GLY A 150 11.04 19.47 -7.65
C GLY A 150 9.55 19.14 -7.64
N PRO A 151 8.85 19.42 -6.55
CA PRO A 151 7.43 19.13 -6.43
C PRO A 151 6.57 20.05 -7.31
N HIS A 152 5.38 19.56 -7.70
CA HIS A 152 4.38 20.34 -8.41
C HIS A 152 3.48 21.05 -7.39
N ASN A 153 3.80 22.30 -7.05
CA ASN A 153 3.09 23.06 -6.00
C ASN A 153 1.60 23.25 -6.31
N VAL A 154 1.21 23.34 -7.59
CA VAL A 154 -0.21 23.39 -7.99
C VAL A 154 -0.97 22.16 -7.50
N SER A 155 -0.40 20.96 -7.69
CA SER A 155 -1.02 19.72 -7.21
C SER A 155 -1.06 19.66 -5.68
N ILE A 156 -0.04 20.17 -5.00
CA ILE A 156 0.00 20.24 -3.53
C ILE A 156 -1.10 21.16 -3.01
N ALA A 157 -1.24 22.35 -3.59
CA ALA A 157 -2.28 23.30 -3.21
C ALA A 157 -3.70 22.73 -3.46
N ALA A 158 -3.92 22.13 -4.62
CA ALA A 158 -5.19 21.48 -4.95
C ALA A 158 -5.51 20.30 -3.99
N LEU A 159 -4.50 19.53 -3.60
CA LEU A 159 -4.67 18.46 -2.62
C LEU A 159 -5.05 19.03 -1.24
N ALA A 160 -4.45 20.12 -0.81
CA ALA A 160 -4.79 20.76 0.47
C ALA A 160 -6.27 21.18 0.51
N VAL A 161 -6.79 21.74 -0.58
CA VAL A 161 -8.22 22.06 -0.71
C VAL A 161 -9.08 20.79 -0.63
N GLN A 162 -8.72 19.75 -1.38
CA GLN A 162 -9.46 18.49 -1.37
C GLN A 162 -9.46 17.81 0.01
N LEU A 163 -8.34 17.81 0.72
CA LEU A 163 -8.26 17.24 2.07
C LEU A 163 -9.17 17.99 3.05
N LYS A 164 -9.32 19.31 2.88
CA LYS A 164 -10.28 20.09 3.65
C LYS A 164 -11.73 19.67 3.36
N GLU A 165 -12.07 19.39 2.10
CA GLU A 165 -13.39 18.88 1.73
C GLU A 165 -13.64 17.47 2.27
N VAL A 166 -12.65 16.60 2.25
CA VAL A 166 -12.71 15.24 2.82
C VAL A 166 -13.09 15.23 4.30
N MET A 167 -12.76 16.30 5.04
CA MET A 167 -13.10 16.44 6.46
C MET A 167 -14.56 16.84 6.70
N THR A 168 -15.33 17.15 5.67
CA THR A 168 -16.75 17.57 5.79
C THR A 168 -17.69 16.36 5.81
N LEU A 169 -18.91 16.58 6.29
CA LEU A 169 -19.95 15.55 6.30
C LEU A 169 -20.46 15.24 4.87
N GLU A 170 -20.41 16.21 3.98
CA GLU A 170 -20.85 16.07 2.60
C GLU A 170 -19.95 15.15 1.76
N PHE A 171 -18.72 14.89 2.23
CA PHE A 171 -17.83 13.97 1.56
C PHE A 171 -18.23 12.51 1.75
N LYS A 172 -18.84 12.16 2.88
CA LYS A 172 -19.29 10.81 3.23
C LYS A 172 -20.52 10.40 2.42
#